data_67a673912f3c4e58f109144db31f14db
#
_entry.id   67a673912f3c4e58f109144db31f14db
#
_cell.length_a   1.000
_cell.length_b   1.000
_cell.length_c   1.000
_cell.angle_alpha   90.00
_cell.angle_beta   90.00
_cell.angle_gamma   90.00
#
_symmetry.space_group_name_H-M   'P 1'
#
loop_
_entity.id
_entity.type
_entity.pdbx_description
1 polymer ?
#
loop_
_entity_poly.entity_id
_entity_poly.type
_entity_poly.pdbx_seq_one_letter_code
_entity_poly.pdbx_strand_id
1 'polypeptide(L)'
;AQMKQLAGMRGLIAKPSGEIIESPITSNFKEGLTALEYFNSTHGARKGLADTALKTASSGYLTRRLCDVAQDLTITKVNCEKPGFIELSEILEGGNVVVSLSERALGRVTAADVKNPITGDVIIKKSSMIDEFACDKIDAAGIKSLKVFSVMTCSSKEGVCATCYGRDLSRGKMVHVGEAIGMISAQSIGEPG
;
A
#
# COMPACT_ATOMS: atom_id res chain seq x y z
N ALA A 1 7.72 -11.67 -16.89
CA ALA A 1 8.85 -12.61 -16.63
C ALA A 1 8.49 -14.06 -16.99
N GLN A 2 7.32 -14.55 -16.63
CA GLN A 2 6.87 -15.94 -16.91
C GLN A 2 6.77 -16.27 -18.41
N MET A 3 6.23 -15.37 -19.22
CA MET A 3 6.15 -15.56 -20.68
C MET A 3 7.53 -15.68 -21.33
N LYS A 4 8.54 -14.94 -20.83
CA LYS A 4 9.91 -15.03 -21.34
C LYS A 4 10.51 -16.42 -21.13
N GLN A 5 10.19 -17.11 -20.04
CA GLN A 5 10.65 -18.48 -19.77
C GLN A 5 9.98 -19.53 -20.64
N LEU A 6 8.75 -19.26 -21.12
CA LEU A 6 8.01 -20.17 -21.98
C LEU A 6 8.42 -20.08 -23.45
N ALA A 7 8.70 -18.87 -23.95
CA ALA A 7 8.93 -18.60 -25.37
C ALA A 7 10.29 -17.98 -25.72
N GLY A 8 11.00 -17.48 -24.72
CA GLY A 8 12.31 -16.85 -24.89
C GLY A 8 13.45 -17.72 -24.39
N MET A 9 14.13 -17.27 -23.34
CA MET A 9 15.14 -18.07 -22.64
C MET A 9 14.97 -17.91 -21.13
N ARG A 10 15.37 -18.93 -20.36
CA ARG A 10 15.23 -18.91 -18.90
C ARG A 10 16.25 -17.98 -18.26
N GLY A 11 17.47 -17.87 -18.78
CA GLY A 11 18.51 -16.96 -18.34
C GLY A 11 19.38 -17.51 -17.21
N LEU A 12 19.93 -16.60 -16.41
CA LEU A 12 20.86 -16.91 -15.34
C LEU A 12 20.15 -17.48 -14.11
N ILE A 13 20.75 -18.50 -13.49
CA ILE A 13 20.25 -19.14 -12.27
C ILE A 13 21.21 -18.86 -11.12
N ALA A 14 20.67 -18.52 -9.97
CA ALA A 14 21.46 -18.35 -8.75
C ALA A 14 21.53 -19.66 -7.94
N LYS A 15 22.73 -19.97 -7.43
CA LYS A 15 22.92 -21.03 -6.44
C LYS A 15 22.25 -20.66 -5.10
N PRO A 16 21.99 -21.63 -4.22
CA PRO A 16 21.51 -21.32 -2.86
C PRO A 16 22.44 -20.40 -2.07
N SER A 17 23.75 -20.42 -2.35
CA SER A 17 24.76 -19.52 -1.77
C SER A 17 24.61 -18.05 -2.18
N GLY A 18 23.82 -17.75 -3.23
CA GLY A 18 23.68 -16.41 -3.80
C GLY A 18 24.55 -16.14 -5.03
N GLU A 19 25.55 -16.99 -5.31
CA GLU A 19 26.35 -16.89 -6.54
C GLU A 19 25.50 -17.16 -7.77
N ILE A 20 25.78 -16.43 -8.85
CA ILE A 20 25.14 -16.63 -10.15
C ILE A 20 25.97 -17.66 -10.93
N ILE A 21 25.29 -18.65 -11.52
CA ILE A 21 25.92 -19.60 -12.43
C ILE A 21 26.24 -18.89 -13.73
N GLU A 22 27.50 -18.87 -14.16
CA GLU A 22 27.97 -18.15 -15.35
C GLU A 22 27.32 -18.66 -16.65
N SER A 23 27.01 -19.95 -16.72
CA SER A 23 26.34 -20.56 -17.87
C SER A 23 24.85 -20.29 -17.84
N PRO A 24 24.29 -19.41 -18.71
CA PRO A 24 22.86 -19.16 -18.76
C PRO A 24 22.12 -20.36 -19.36
N ILE A 25 20.86 -20.53 -18.96
CA ILE A 25 19.95 -21.48 -19.61
C ILE A 25 19.36 -20.78 -20.83
N THR A 26 19.78 -21.18 -22.02
CA THR A 26 19.36 -20.60 -23.29
C THR A 26 18.05 -21.16 -23.81
N SER A 27 17.71 -22.38 -23.40
CA SER A 27 16.47 -23.05 -23.78
C SER A 27 15.25 -22.49 -23.03
N ASN A 28 14.08 -22.61 -23.64
CA ASN A 28 12.80 -22.30 -23.03
C ASN A 28 12.02 -23.57 -22.68
N PHE A 29 10.92 -23.43 -21.95
CA PHE A 29 10.12 -24.60 -21.57
C PHE A 29 9.37 -25.24 -22.75
N LYS A 30 9.11 -24.50 -23.83
CA LYS A 30 8.44 -25.05 -25.02
C LYS A 30 9.35 -26.02 -25.78
N GLU A 31 10.62 -25.67 -25.91
CA GLU A 31 11.62 -26.50 -26.59
C GLU A 31 12.14 -27.64 -25.70
N GLY A 32 12.09 -27.44 -24.41
CA GLY A 32 12.62 -28.35 -23.40
C GLY A 32 14.08 -28.02 -23.04
N LEU A 33 14.47 -28.38 -21.82
CA LEU A 33 15.80 -28.16 -21.28
C LEU A 33 16.65 -29.42 -21.52
N THR A 34 17.97 -29.22 -21.72
CA THR A 34 18.93 -30.34 -21.63
C THR A 34 19.05 -30.84 -20.19
N ALA A 35 19.57 -32.04 -20.00
CA ALA A 35 19.74 -32.63 -18.66
C ALA A 35 20.62 -31.74 -17.75
N LEU A 36 21.66 -31.11 -18.29
CA LEU A 36 22.53 -30.20 -17.55
C LEU A 36 21.82 -28.90 -17.18
N GLU A 37 21.08 -28.32 -18.11
CA GLU A 37 20.28 -27.11 -17.84
C GLU A 37 19.17 -27.37 -16.80
N TYR A 38 18.54 -28.53 -16.87
CA TYR A 38 17.58 -28.96 -15.86
C TYR A 38 18.23 -29.07 -14.48
N PHE A 39 19.38 -29.72 -14.39
CA PHE A 39 20.13 -29.83 -13.13
C PHE A 39 20.47 -28.43 -12.57
N ASN A 40 21.01 -27.54 -13.39
CA ASN A 40 21.30 -26.16 -12.97
C ASN A 40 20.04 -25.44 -12.50
N SER A 41 18.90 -25.67 -13.13
CA SER A 41 17.63 -25.05 -12.76
C SER A 41 17.11 -25.51 -11.40
N THR A 42 17.48 -26.72 -10.93
CA THR A 42 17.09 -27.23 -9.61
C THR A 42 17.70 -26.41 -8.47
N HIS A 43 18.86 -25.79 -8.66
CA HIS A 43 19.45 -24.89 -7.68
C HIS A 43 18.56 -23.66 -7.42
N GLY A 44 18.02 -23.07 -8.49
CA GLY A 44 17.08 -21.96 -8.37
C GLY A 44 15.76 -22.35 -7.69
N ALA A 45 15.23 -23.54 -8.00
CA ALA A 45 14.02 -24.06 -7.37
C ALA A 45 14.24 -24.31 -5.86
N ARG A 46 15.35 -24.95 -5.49
CA ARG A 46 15.70 -25.20 -4.08
C ARG A 46 15.88 -23.88 -3.32
N LYS A 47 16.59 -22.92 -3.92
CA LYS A 47 16.74 -21.58 -3.33
C LYS A 47 15.38 -20.92 -3.10
N GLY A 48 14.49 -20.94 -4.10
CA GLY A 48 13.15 -20.38 -3.99
C GLY A 48 12.33 -20.99 -2.85
N LEU A 49 12.40 -22.33 -2.68
CA LEU A 49 11.71 -23.01 -1.58
C LEU A 49 12.31 -22.63 -0.20
N ALA A 50 13.62 -22.57 -0.09
CA ALA A 50 14.29 -22.18 1.15
C ALA A 50 14.00 -20.71 1.50
N ASP A 51 14.07 -19.80 0.53
CA ASP A 51 13.78 -18.38 0.72
C ASP A 51 12.32 -18.17 1.15
N THR A 52 11.38 -18.90 0.57
CA THR A 52 9.97 -18.84 0.95
C THR A 52 9.77 -19.25 2.40
N ALA A 53 10.37 -20.36 2.83
CA ALA A 53 10.27 -20.85 4.19
C ALA A 53 10.84 -19.84 5.22
N LEU A 54 12.01 -19.25 4.92
CA LEU A 54 12.64 -18.25 5.79
C LEU A 54 11.86 -16.93 5.82
N LYS A 55 11.38 -16.46 4.68
CA LYS A 55 10.57 -15.23 4.61
C LYS A 55 9.28 -15.37 5.38
N THR A 56 8.61 -16.50 5.31
CA THR A 56 7.36 -16.76 6.05
C THR A 56 7.57 -16.61 7.55
N ALA A 57 8.64 -17.17 8.11
CA ALA A 57 8.96 -17.04 9.53
C ALA A 57 9.26 -15.58 9.91
N SER A 58 10.06 -14.88 9.10
CA SER A 58 10.40 -13.47 9.33
C SER A 58 9.19 -12.55 9.27
N SER A 59 8.31 -12.75 8.29
CA SER A 59 7.05 -12.01 8.16
C SER A 59 6.10 -12.26 9.33
N GLY A 60 5.97 -13.52 9.75
CA GLY A 60 5.14 -13.86 10.92
C GLY A 60 5.64 -13.21 12.20
N TYR A 61 6.94 -13.19 12.41
CA TYR A 61 7.54 -12.50 13.56
C TYR A 61 7.33 -10.98 13.50
N LEU A 62 7.51 -10.36 12.33
CA LEU A 62 7.22 -8.93 12.14
C LEU A 62 5.77 -8.61 12.45
N THR A 63 4.84 -9.38 11.89
CA THR A 63 3.40 -9.20 12.12
C THR A 63 3.05 -9.28 13.60
N ARG A 64 3.58 -10.29 14.30
CA ARG A 64 3.37 -10.42 15.75
C ARG A 64 3.85 -9.19 16.51
N ARG A 65 5.07 -8.72 16.23
CA ARG A 65 5.62 -7.52 16.89
C ARG A 65 4.81 -6.27 16.60
N LEU A 66 4.32 -6.10 15.37
CA LEU A 66 3.45 -4.98 15.01
C LEU A 66 2.11 -5.05 15.76
N CYS A 67 1.51 -6.22 15.86
CA CYS A 67 0.28 -6.42 16.64
C CYS A 67 0.49 -6.10 18.11
N ASP A 68 1.56 -6.60 18.72
CA ASP A 68 1.86 -6.36 20.14
C ASP A 68 2.02 -4.87 20.47
N VAL A 69 2.60 -4.09 19.55
CA VAL A 69 2.80 -2.64 19.72
C VAL A 69 1.52 -1.84 19.42
N ALA A 70 0.73 -2.28 18.45
CA ALA A 70 -0.40 -1.52 17.93
C ALA A 70 -1.75 -1.91 18.53
N GLN A 71 -1.83 -2.97 19.37
CA GLN A 71 -3.09 -3.52 19.88
C GLN A 71 -3.95 -2.51 20.64
N ASP A 72 -3.32 -1.55 21.33
CA ASP A 72 -4.04 -0.55 22.14
C ASP A 72 -4.53 0.64 21.32
N LEU A 73 -4.14 0.71 20.03
CA LEU A 73 -4.52 1.82 19.17
C LEU A 73 -5.93 1.62 18.62
N THR A 74 -6.88 2.33 19.20
CA THR A 74 -8.31 2.25 18.85
C THR A 74 -8.87 3.63 18.51
N ILE A 75 -10.05 3.65 17.88
CA ILE A 75 -10.82 4.89 17.70
C ILE A 75 -11.54 5.22 19.02
N THR A 76 -11.12 6.31 19.67
CA THR A 76 -11.63 6.68 21.00
C THR A 76 -12.70 7.77 20.95
N LYS A 77 -12.70 8.64 19.93
CA LYS A 77 -13.59 9.79 19.80
C LYS A 77 -14.01 10.00 18.36
N VAL A 78 -15.12 10.70 18.15
CA VAL A 78 -15.53 11.08 16.79
C VAL A 78 -14.62 12.20 16.25
N ASN A 79 -14.40 13.25 17.04
CA ASN A 79 -13.56 14.40 16.68
C ASN A 79 -12.55 14.69 17.77
N CYS A 80 -11.36 15.15 17.40
CA CYS A 80 -10.38 15.70 18.34
C CYS A 80 -10.49 17.24 18.42
N GLU A 81 -9.95 17.84 19.49
CA GLU A 81 -10.11 19.28 19.79
C GLU A 81 -9.40 20.18 18.75
N LYS A 82 -8.20 19.79 18.34
CA LYS A 82 -7.37 20.55 17.40
C LYS A 82 -6.81 19.61 16.32
N PRO A 83 -7.62 19.23 15.34
CA PRO A 83 -7.14 18.36 14.27
C PRO A 83 -6.10 19.12 13.42
N GLY A 84 -4.90 18.56 13.31
CA GLY A 84 -3.92 18.99 12.34
C GLY A 84 -4.29 18.49 10.94
N PHE A 85 -3.64 19.02 9.93
CA PHE A 85 -3.83 18.58 8.54
C PHE A 85 -2.49 18.29 7.88
N ILE A 86 -2.54 17.51 6.82
CA ILE A 86 -1.45 17.30 5.88
C ILE A 86 -1.89 17.74 4.49
N GLU A 87 -0.95 18.18 3.68
CA GLU A 87 -1.19 18.49 2.29
C GLU A 87 -0.81 17.27 1.43
N LEU A 88 -1.76 16.79 0.64
CA LEU A 88 -1.57 15.70 -0.31
C LEU A 88 -1.38 16.28 -1.70
N SER A 89 -0.43 15.74 -2.44
CA SER A 89 -0.20 15.98 -3.88
C SER A 89 -0.03 14.65 -4.59
N GLU A 90 -0.06 14.64 -5.89
CA GLU A 90 0.28 13.47 -6.71
C GLU A 90 1.75 13.05 -6.49
N ILE A 91 2.03 11.76 -6.63
CA ILE A 91 3.40 11.23 -6.56
C ILE A 91 3.92 11.06 -7.98
N LEU A 92 5.01 11.77 -8.28
CA LEU A 92 5.68 11.73 -9.57
C LEU A 92 7.01 10.99 -9.43
N GLU A 93 7.28 10.04 -10.32
CA GLU A 93 8.58 9.42 -10.50
C GLU A 93 9.02 9.52 -11.96
N GLY A 94 10.16 10.16 -12.20
CA GLY A 94 10.70 10.32 -13.55
C GLY A 94 9.79 11.07 -14.52
N GLY A 95 8.89 11.94 -14.01
CA GLY A 95 7.94 12.69 -14.83
C GLY A 95 6.61 11.98 -15.11
N ASN A 96 6.44 10.74 -14.65
CA ASN A 96 5.18 10.00 -14.74
C ASN A 96 4.47 10.01 -13.41
N VAL A 97 3.13 10.14 -13.42
CA VAL A 97 2.28 10.01 -12.23
C VAL A 97 2.23 8.54 -11.84
N VAL A 98 2.78 8.19 -10.68
CA VAL A 98 2.74 6.82 -10.14
C VAL A 98 1.49 6.60 -9.31
N VAL A 99 1.11 7.60 -8.50
CA VAL A 99 -0.12 7.57 -7.69
C VAL A 99 -0.84 8.90 -7.86
N SER A 100 -2.09 8.85 -8.30
CA SER A 100 -2.92 10.03 -8.47
C SER A 100 -3.31 10.67 -7.13
N LEU A 101 -3.69 11.95 -7.17
CA LEU A 101 -4.17 12.64 -5.97
C LEU A 101 -5.46 12.02 -5.44
N SER A 102 -6.36 11.62 -6.33
CA SER A 102 -7.63 10.97 -6.01
C SER A 102 -7.44 9.65 -5.25
N GLU A 103 -6.53 8.79 -5.70
CA GLU A 103 -6.20 7.54 -5.00
C GLU A 103 -5.64 7.78 -3.59
N ARG A 104 -4.81 8.81 -3.42
CA ARG A 104 -4.26 9.18 -2.11
C ARG A 104 -5.28 9.78 -1.17
N ALA A 105 -6.26 10.48 -1.71
CA ALA A 105 -7.29 11.19 -0.96
C ALA A 105 -8.50 10.32 -0.62
N LEU A 106 -8.73 9.24 -1.36
CA LEU A 106 -9.87 8.35 -1.18
C LEU A 106 -9.97 7.87 0.28
N GLY A 107 -11.15 8.02 0.87
CA GLY A 107 -11.42 7.64 2.25
C GLY A 107 -10.89 8.60 3.32
N ARG A 108 -10.18 9.66 2.95
CA ARG A 108 -9.75 10.71 3.88
C ARG A 108 -10.86 11.73 4.12
N VAL A 109 -10.71 12.53 5.16
CA VAL A 109 -11.63 13.61 5.48
C VAL A 109 -10.95 14.95 5.19
N THR A 110 -11.64 15.83 4.50
CA THR A 110 -11.12 17.16 4.10
C THR A 110 -10.91 18.07 5.31
N ALA A 111 -9.75 18.72 5.38
CA ALA A 111 -9.44 19.70 6.43
C ALA A 111 -9.86 21.14 6.04
N ALA A 112 -10.08 21.40 4.75
CA ALA A 112 -10.51 22.68 4.21
C ALA A 112 -11.50 22.44 3.07
N ASP A 113 -12.24 23.50 2.69
CA ASP A 113 -13.10 23.45 1.51
C ASP A 113 -12.25 23.26 0.25
N VAL A 114 -12.62 22.29 -0.56
CA VAL A 114 -11.99 22.02 -1.85
C VAL A 114 -12.71 22.84 -2.91
N LYS A 115 -11.99 23.78 -3.51
CA LYS A 115 -12.54 24.69 -4.53
C LYS A 115 -12.01 24.32 -5.90
N ASN A 116 -12.86 24.49 -6.90
CA ASN A 116 -12.45 24.38 -8.30
C ASN A 116 -11.48 25.54 -8.62
N PRO A 117 -10.28 25.28 -9.13
CA PRO A 117 -9.31 26.33 -9.43
C PRO A 117 -9.75 27.25 -10.57
N ILE A 118 -10.72 26.84 -11.41
CA ILE A 118 -11.21 27.60 -12.55
C ILE A 118 -12.45 28.42 -12.20
N THR A 119 -13.47 27.78 -11.57
CA THR A 119 -14.76 28.42 -11.29
C THR A 119 -14.83 29.03 -9.90
N GLY A 120 -13.96 28.62 -8.97
CA GLY A 120 -14.00 29.05 -7.57
C GLY A 120 -15.09 28.39 -6.72
N ASP A 121 -15.92 27.53 -7.31
CA ASP A 121 -16.99 26.85 -6.61
C ASP A 121 -16.47 25.80 -5.65
N VAL A 122 -17.17 25.60 -4.53
CA VAL A 122 -16.83 24.57 -3.55
C VAL A 122 -17.33 23.21 -4.06
N ILE A 123 -16.40 22.32 -4.39
CA ILE A 123 -16.68 20.94 -4.84
C ILE A 123 -16.98 20.04 -3.64
N ILE A 124 -16.13 20.13 -2.59
CA ILE A 124 -16.24 19.34 -1.38
C ILE A 124 -16.13 20.28 -0.18
N LYS A 125 -17.06 20.17 0.74
CA LYS A 125 -17.05 20.97 1.98
C LYS A 125 -16.02 20.39 2.97
N LYS A 126 -15.52 21.26 3.83
CA LYS A 126 -14.68 20.88 4.98
C LYS A 126 -15.38 19.80 5.83
N SER A 127 -14.58 18.90 6.40
CA SER A 127 -15.02 17.79 7.25
C SER A 127 -15.93 16.78 6.55
N SER A 128 -15.88 16.71 5.24
CA SER A 128 -16.55 15.68 4.44
C SER A 128 -15.58 14.55 4.11
N MET A 129 -16.05 13.31 4.15
CA MET A 129 -15.28 12.15 3.68
C MET A 129 -15.24 12.18 2.15
N ILE A 130 -14.07 11.91 1.60
CA ILE A 130 -13.86 11.80 0.15
C ILE A 130 -14.24 10.37 -0.25
N ASP A 131 -15.32 10.26 -0.99
CA ASP A 131 -15.78 9.02 -1.62
C ASP A 131 -15.36 8.96 -3.10
N GLU A 132 -15.74 7.91 -3.80
CA GLU A 132 -15.45 7.71 -5.21
C GLU A 132 -15.99 8.85 -6.09
N PHE A 133 -17.22 9.33 -5.82
CA PHE A 133 -17.82 10.46 -6.55
C PHE A 133 -17.06 11.77 -6.33
N ALA A 134 -16.53 11.95 -5.12
CA ALA A 134 -15.70 13.12 -4.83
C ALA A 134 -14.34 13.02 -5.54
N CYS A 135 -13.77 11.82 -5.66
CA CYS A 135 -12.55 11.58 -6.43
C CYS A 135 -12.72 11.93 -7.91
N ASP A 136 -13.80 11.48 -8.53
CA ASP A 136 -14.11 11.83 -9.94
C ASP A 136 -14.20 13.35 -10.15
N LYS A 137 -14.78 14.09 -9.20
CA LYS A 137 -14.86 15.55 -9.24
C LYS A 137 -13.51 16.24 -9.06
N ILE A 138 -12.63 15.67 -8.20
CA ILE A 138 -11.28 16.17 -7.99
C ILE A 138 -10.46 16.02 -9.28
N ASP A 139 -10.55 14.86 -9.93
CA ASP A 139 -9.83 14.58 -11.17
C ASP A 139 -10.36 15.44 -12.33
N ALA A 140 -11.67 15.58 -12.46
CA ALA A 140 -12.30 16.45 -13.47
C ALA A 140 -11.93 17.93 -13.30
N ALA A 141 -11.75 18.39 -12.05
CA ALA A 141 -11.37 19.77 -11.74
C ALA A 141 -9.85 20.03 -11.85
N GLY A 142 -9.01 18.99 -12.03
CA GLY A 142 -7.58 19.10 -12.15
C GLY A 142 -6.88 19.65 -10.90
N ILE A 143 -7.38 19.29 -9.72
CA ILE A 143 -6.84 19.76 -8.44
C ILE A 143 -5.48 19.09 -8.20
N LYS A 144 -4.46 19.87 -7.87
CA LYS A 144 -3.07 19.39 -7.68
C LYS A 144 -2.70 19.12 -6.23
N SER A 145 -3.37 19.74 -5.27
CA SER A 145 -3.14 19.51 -3.85
C SER A 145 -4.43 19.61 -3.03
N LEU A 146 -4.49 18.84 -1.96
CA LEU A 146 -5.61 18.78 -1.02
C LEU A 146 -5.11 18.81 0.42
N LYS A 147 -5.84 19.52 1.29
CA LYS A 147 -5.62 19.47 2.74
C LYS A 147 -6.58 18.47 3.36
N VAL A 148 -6.03 17.44 3.99
CA VAL A 148 -6.80 16.37 4.63
C VAL A 148 -6.37 16.17 6.08
N PHE A 149 -7.29 15.69 6.91
CA PHE A 149 -6.94 15.25 8.26
C PHE A 149 -6.12 13.97 8.21
N SER A 150 -5.23 13.80 9.19
CA SER A 150 -4.36 12.63 9.29
C SER A 150 -4.29 12.12 10.71
N VAL A 151 -4.11 10.80 10.82
CA VAL A 151 -3.82 10.13 12.10
C VAL A 151 -2.55 10.69 12.74
N MET A 152 -1.54 11.04 11.94
CA MET A 152 -0.25 11.57 12.42
C MET A 152 -0.35 12.95 13.05
N THR A 153 -1.37 13.71 12.72
CA THR A 153 -1.61 15.06 13.24
C THR A 153 -2.81 15.13 14.19
N CYS A 154 -3.30 13.97 14.64
CA CYS A 154 -4.40 13.89 15.58
C CYS A 154 -3.97 14.37 16.97
N SER A 155 -4.74 15.25 17.59
CA SER A 155 -4.47 15.77 18.94
C SER A 155 -5.06 14.93 20.08
N SER A 156 -5.58 13.74 19.79
CA SER A 156 -6.07 12.82 20.81
C SER A 156 -4.91 12.29 21.65
N LYS A 157 -5.02 12.29 22.97
CA LYS A 157 -3.99 11.77 23.89
C LYS A 157 -3.97 10.24 23.89
N GLU A 158 -5.13 9.62 23.77
CA GLU A 158 -5.32 8.19 23.74
C GLU A 158 -6.03 7.79 22.45
N GLY A 159 -5.45 6.85 21.70
CA GLY A 159 -6.01 6.42 20.43
C GLY A 159 -6.08 7.52 19.38
N VAL A 160 -7.02 7.40 18.46
CA VAL A 160 -7.23 8.30 17.31
C VAL A 160 -8.70 8.68 17.21
N CYS A 161 -9.02 9.86 16.68
CA CYS A 161 -10.40 10.20 16.39
C CYS A 161 -10.85 9.72 15.00
N ALA A 162 -12.14 9.46 14.84
CA ALA A 162 -12.72 8.96 13.59
C ALA A 162 -12.47 9.92 12.40
N THR A 163 -12.57 11.23 12.62
CA THR A 163 -12.34 12.23 11.58
C THR A 163 -10.91 12.22 11.05
N CYS A 164 -9.90 12.03 11.92
CA CYS A 164 -8.51 11.95 11.48
C CYS A 164 -8.17 10.61 10.81
N TYR A 165 -8.88 9.55 11.16
CA TYR A 165 -8.72 8.24 10.52
C TYR A 165 -9.43 8.18 9.16
N GLY A 166 -10.73 8.52 9.13
CA GLY A 166 -11.55 8.55 7.93
C GLY A 166 -12.38 7.29 7.74
N ARG A 167 -12.31 6.72 6.53
CA ARG A 167 -13.15 5.61 6.06
C ARG A 167 -12.72 4.27 6.64
N ASP A 168 -13.69 3.50 7.10
CA ASP A 168 -13.56 2.07 7.31
C ASP A 168 -13.64 1.35 5.95
N LEU A 169 -12.56 0.69 5.57
CA LEU A 169 -12.44 0.02 4.25
C LEU A 169 -13.39 -1.17 4.10
N SER A 170 -13.79 -1.81 5.21
CA SER A 170 -14.69 -2.96 5.17
C SER A 170 -16.14 -2.55 4.93
N ARG A 171 -16.55 -1.41 5.46
CA ARG A 171 -17.93 -0.93 5.43
C ARG A 171 -18.17 0.19 4.42
N GLY A 172 -17.11 0.82 3.93
CA GLY A 172 -17.20 1.96 3.00
C GLY A 172 -17.73 3.26 3.61
N LYS A 173 -17.84 3.35 4.95
CA LYS A 173 -18.38 4.48 5.71
C LYS A 173 -17.34 5.00 6.70
N MET A 174 -17.64 6.12 7.35
CA MET A 174 -16.82 6.62 8.46
C MET A 174 -16.63 5.55 9.53
N VAL A 175 -15.41 5.43 10.04
CA VAL A 175 -15.08 4.47 11.09
C VAL A 175 -15.86 4.74 12.37
N HIS A 176 -16.24 3.68 13.08
CA HIS A 176 -16.94 3.77 14.35
C HIS A 176 -15.96 3.89 15.52
N VAL A 177 -16.43 4.53 16.59
CA VAL A 177 -15.70 4.55 17.87
C VAL A 177 -15.62 3.12 18.43
N GLY A 178 -14.44 2.74 18.92
CA GLY A 178 -14.15 1.39 19.42
C GLY A 178 -13.48 0.47 18.39
N GLU A 179 -13.30 0.89 17.15
CA GLU A 179 -12.61 0.09 16.13
C GLU A 179 -11.12 -0.05 16.45
N ALA A 180 -10.61 -1.28 16.37
CA ALA A 180 -9.21 -1.61 16.67
C ALA A 180 -8.31 -1.38 15.44
N ILE A 181 -8.11 -0.13 15.08
CA ILE A 181 -7.38 0.28 13.86
C ILE A 181 -5.91 -0.13 13.87
N GLY A 182 -5.30 -0.23 15.04
CA GLY A 182 -3.91 -0.67 15.18
C GLY A 182 -3.74 -2.12 14.77
N MET A 183 -4.65 -3.00 15.18
CA MET A 183 -4.64 -4.41 14.77
C MET A 183 -4.86 -4.56 13.26
N ILE A 184 -5.81 -3.82 12.70
CA ILE A 184 -6.10 -3.82 11.26
C ILE A 184 -4.85 -3.40 10.47
N SER A 185 -4.19 -2.32 10.91
CA SER A 185 -2.98 -1.82 10.27
C SER A 185 -1.83 -2.82 10.36
N ALA A 186 -1.60 -3.42 11.53
CA ALA A 186 -0.54 -4.41 11.74
C ALA A 186 -0.74 -5.65 10.85
N GLN A 187 -1.96 -6.15 10.76
CA GLN A 187 -2.32 -7.28 9.90
C GLN A 187 -2.16 -6.94 8.41
N SER A 188 -2.59 -5.75 7.98
CA SER A 188 -2.45 -5.31 6.59
C SER A 188 -0.99 -5.12 6.16
N ILE A 189 -0.11 -4.72 7.08
CA ILE A 189 1.34 -4.63 6.82
C ILE A 189 1.98 -6.02 6.79
N GLY A 190 1.51 -6.92 7.63
CA GLY A 190 2.07 -8.27 7.77
C GLY A 190 1.60 -9.27 6.72
N GLU A 191 0.42 -9.10 6.14
CA GLU A 191 -0.16 -10.03 5.15
C GLU A 191 0.73 -10.21 3.89
N PRO A 192 1.29 -9.15 3.26
CA PRO A 192 2.09 -9.31 2.04
C PRO A 192 3.46 -9.98 2.25
N GLY A 193 3.85 -10.23 3.47
CA GLY A 193 5.12 -10.88 3.80
C GLY A 193 5.04 -12.38 3.75
#